data_92e33e30f2582921796359ec15365cbf
#
_entry.id   92e33e30f2582921796359ec15365cbf
#
_cell.length_a   1.000
_cell.length_b   1.000
_cell.length_c   1.000
_cell.angle_alpha   90.00
_cell.angle_beta   90.00
_cell.angle_gamma   90.00
#
_symmetry.space_group_name_H-M   'P 1'
#
loop_
_entity.id
_entity.type
_entity.pdbx_description
1 polymer ?
#
loop_
_entity_poly.entity_id
_entity_poly.type
_entity_poly.pdbx_seq_one_letter_code
_entity_poly.pdbx_strand_id
1 'polypeptide(L)'
;AALTIQQSGSCVLFFYDLNLDGCLGTGFKKGLCIAGNRNATQEIERELFGYRLNNKMAETRLTYKNSVNQHCEQAECRRYVQEQACTGGGWTDLLDSQEYEITLLEFIWLNGNKGVEVRLAGNLRTNPNIAYETSAVTPLLNEAE
;
A
#
# COMPACT_ATOMS: atom_id res chain seq x y z
N ALA A 1 5.82 -2.50 -11.11
CA ALA A 1 6.27 -1.35 -10.34
C ALA A 1 6.26 -1.66 -8.84
N ALA A 2 7.19 -1.06 -8.11
CA ALA A 2 7.28 -1.25 -6.66
C ALA A 2 6.15 -0.54 -5.90
N LEU A 3 5.54 0.47 -6.51
CA LEU A 3 4.47 1.24 -5.89
C LEU A 3 3.32 1.44 -6.89
N THR A 4 2.10 1.25 -6.43
CA THR A 4 0.89 1.44 -7.22
C THR A 4 -0.08 2.33 -6.46
N ILE A 5 -0.57 3.39 -7.12
CA ILE A 5 -1.64 4.22 -6.60
C ILE A 5 -2.90 3.85 -7.37
N GLN A 6 -3.98 3.54 -6.65
CA GLN A 6 -5.25 3.23 -7.28
C GLN A 6 -5.85 4.45 -7.98
N GLN A 7 -6.72 4.21 -8.95
CA GLN A 7 -7.36 5.25 -9.74
C GLN A 7 -8.11 6.27 -8.89
N SER A 8 -8.70 5.83 -7.79
CA SER A 8 -9.38 6.74 -6.85
C SER A 8 -8.42 7.70 -6.14
N GLY A 9 -7.12 7.40 -6.10
CA GLY A 9 -6.13 8.17 -5.38
C GLY A 9 -6.10 7.93 -3.88
N SER A 10 -7.03 7.19 -3.32
CA SER A 10 -7.15 7.01 -1.87
C SER A 10 -6.59 5.69 -1.34
N CYS A 11 -5.91 4.94 -2.18
CA CYS A 11 -5.21 3.73 -1.79
C CYS A 11 -3.87 3.63 -2.51
N VAL A 12 -2.82 3.37 -1.75
CA VAL A 12 -1.49 3.09 -2.29
C VAL A 12 -1.04 1.73 -1.80
N LEU A 13 -0.45 0.96 -2.70
CA LEU A 13 0.18 -0.33 -2.41
C LEU A 13 1.64 -0.26 -2.82
N PHE A 14 2.51 -0.82 -2.01
CA PHE A 14 3.93 -0.84 -2.32
C PHE A 14 4.59 -2.07 -1.73
N PHE A 15 5.71 -2.47 -2.35
CA PHE A 15 6.55 -3.53 -1.83
C PHE A 15 7.73 -2.95 -1.07
N TYR A 16 8.09 -3.63 -0.01
CA TYR A 16 9.30 -3.37 0.77
C TYR A 16 10.07 -4.68 0.91
N ASP A 17 11.36 -4.65 0.63
CA ASP A 17 12.22 -5.83 0.73
C ASP A 17 12.52 -6.16 2.19
N LEU A 18 11.58 -6.83 2.84
CA LEU A 18 11.62 -7.07 4.27
C LEU A 18 12.71 -8.06 4.68
N ASN A 19 12.96 -9.07 3.84
CA ASN A 19 13.96 -10.09 4.12
C ASN A 19 15.36 -9.77 3.54
N LEU A 20 15.49 -8.62 2.88
CA LEU A 20 16.75 -8.10 2.33
C LEU A 20 17.40 -9.05 1.32
N ASP A 21 16.60 -9.75 0.53
CA ASP A 21 17.08 -10.62 -0.53
C ASP A 21 17.26 -9.93 -1.89
N GLY A 22 16.92 -8.65 -1.96
CA GLY A 22 17.00 -7.86 -3.18
C GLY A 22 15.81 -8.05 -4.11
N CYS A 23 14.79 -8.81 -3.72
CA CYS A 23 13.61 -9.06 -4.52
C CYS A 23 12.38 -8.44 -3.85
N LEU A 24 11.50 -7.84 -4.64
CA LEU A 24 10.30 -7.19 -4.15
C LEU A 24 9.06 -8.02 -4.51
N GLY A 25 8.38 -8.53 -3.50
CA GLY A 25 7.15 -9.31 -3.68
C GLY A 25 7.36 -10.66 -4.34
N THR A 26 8.59 -11.15 -4.36
CA THR A 26 8.93 -12.45 -4.93
C THR A 26 10.16 -13.00 -4.21
N GLY A 27 10.37 -14.30 -4.29
CA GLY A 27 11.51 -14.94 -3.66
C GLY A 27 12.77 -14.91 -4.53
N PHE A 28 13.87 -15.28 -3.90
CA PHE A 28 15.18 -15.38 -4.54
C PHE A 28 15.56 -16.87 -4.66
N LYS A 29 15.91 -17.28 -5.87
CA LYS A 29 16.28 -18.67 -6.13
C LYS A 29 17.33 -18.76 -7.22
N LYS A 30 18.39 -19.53 -6.97
CA LYS A 30 19.48 -19.75 -7.92
C LYS A 30 20.11 -18.44 -8.43
N GLY A 31 20.31 -17.48 -7.52
CA GLY A 31 20.96 -16.22 -7.85
C GLY A 31 20.05 -15.18 -8.52
N LEU A 32 18.77 -15.46 -8.71
CA LEU A 32 17.83 -14.58 -9.40
C LEU A 32 16.52 -14.46 -8.64
N CYS A 33 15.84 -13.33 -8.81
CA CYS A 33 14.47 -13.21 -8.33
C CYS A 33 13.54 -14.07 -9.18
N ILE A 34 12.56 -14.71 -8.53
CA ILE A 34 11.57 -15.51 -9.24
C ILE A 34 10.74 -14.57 -10.12
N ALA A 35 10.67 -14.89 -11.42
CA ALA A 35 10.05 -14.00 -12.39
C ALA A 35 8.53 -13.89 -12.19
N GLY A 36 8.02 -12.72 -12.47
CA GLY A 36 6.64 -12.55 -12.87
C GLY A 36 5.59 -12.48 -11.78
N ASN A 37 5.85 -11.90 -10.64
CA ASN A 37 4.81 -11.69 -9.61
C ASN A 37 4.08 -12.98 -9.20
N ARG A 38 4.77 -14.11 -9.22
CA ARG A 38 4.25 -15.36 -8.68
C ARG A 38 4.44 -15.41 -7.19
N ASN A 39 3.46 -15.92 -6.48
CA ASN A 39 3.49 -15.98 -5.01
C ASN A 39 3.98 -17.32 -4.46
N ALA A 40 4.83 -18.03 -5.20
CA ALA A 40 5.29 -19.36 -4.84
C ALA A 40 5.99 -19.42 -3.48
N THR A 41 6.66 -18.34 -3.08
CA THR A 41 7.36 -18.21 -1.80
C THR A 41 6.58 -17.39 -0.77
N GLN A 42 5.36 -16.99 -1.10
CA GLN A 42 4.50 -16.16 -0.24
C GLN A 42 5.09 -14.77 0.06
N GLU A 43 5.95 -14.27 -0.80
CA GLU A 43 6.58 -12.95 -0.61
C GLU A 43 5.58 -11.80 -0.80
N ILE A 44 4.54 -11.98 -1.61
CA ILE A 44 3.47 -10.98 -1.73
C ILE A 44 2.83 -10.73 -0.36
N GLU A 45 2.57 -11.79 0.40
CA GLU A 45 1.97 -11.66 1.73
C GLU A 45 2.89 -10.93 2.70
N ARG A 46 4.20 -11.18 2.59
CA ARG A 46 5.18 -10.67 3.54
C ARG A 46 5.67 -9.27 3.23
N GLU A 47 5.70 -8.90 1.95
CA GLU A 47 6.35 -7.67 1.51
C GLU A 47 5.40 -6.62 0.95
N LEU A 48 4.11 -6.92 0.83
CA LEU A 48 3.11 -5.97 0.34
C LEU A 48 2.53 -5.16 1.48
N PHE A 49 2.74 -3.85 1.42
CA PHE A 49 2.23 -2.87 2.37
C PHE A 49 1.27 -1.92 1.66
N GLY A 50 0.55 -1.14 2.44
CA GLY A 50 -0.32 -0.14 1.86
C GLY A 50 -0.96 0.78 2.88
N TYR A 51 -1.55 1.86 2.35
CA TYR A 51 -2.37 2.78 3.11
C TYR A 51 -3.63 3.07 2.30
N ARG A 52 -4.76 3.19 2.98
CA ARG A 52 -6.02 3.52 2.33
C ARG A 52 -6.93 4.36 3.22
N LEU A 53 -7.86 5.05 2.59
CA LEU A 53 -9.00 5.67 3.29
C LEU A 53 -10.18 4.70 3.20
N ASN A 54 -10.75 4.34 4.35
CA ASN A 54 -11.92 3.49 4.42
C ASN A 54 -12.79 3.89 5.62
N ASN A 55 -14.08 4.13 5.39
CA ASN A 55 -15.03 4.52 6.43
C ASN A 55 -14.53 5.68 7.28
N LYS A 56 -14.03 6.74 6.63
CA LYS A 56 -13.53 7.94 7.30
C LYS A 56 -12.37 7.65 8.27
N MET A 57 -11.54 6.67 7.93
CA MET A 57 -10.35 6.32 8.71
C MET A 57 -9.20 5.97 7.77
N ALA A 58 -7.99 6.40 8.13
CA ALA A 58 -6.77 5.98 7.47
C ALA A 58 -6.38 4.60 8.01
N GLU A 59 -6.17 3.66 7.11
CA GLU A 59 -5.82 2.29 7.45
C GLU A 59 -4.51 1.89 6.83
N THR A 60 -3.78 1.00 7.50
CA THR A 60 -2.56 0.38 6.97
C THR A 60 -2.75 -1.11 6.77
N ARG A 61 -2.04 -1.67 5.78
CA ARG A 61 -2.03 -3.09 5.52
C ARG A 61 -0.85 -3.74 6.26
N LEU A 62 -1.15 -4.74 7.07
CA LEU A 62 -0.14 -5.48 7.83
C LEU A 62 0.14 -6.81 7.15
N THR A 63 1.41 -7.11 6.90
CA THR A 63 1.83 -8.29 6.14
C THR A 63 1.32 -9.61 6.74
N TYR A 64 1.38 -9.75 8.04
CA TYR A 64 1.00 -11.01 8.70
C TYR A 64 -0.50 -11.29 8.70
N LYS A 65 -1.31 -10.30 8.32
CA LYS A 65 -2.76 -10.46 8.22
C LYS A 65 -3.25 -10.62 6.80
N ASN A 66 -2.34 -10.67 5.85
CA ASN A 66 -2.70 -10.77 4.45
C ASN A 66 -2.97 -12.22 4.06
N SER A 67 -3.84 -12.40 3.10
CA SER A 67 -4.17 -13.70 2.56
C SER A 67 -4.13 -13.59 1.04
N VAL A 68 -3.13 -14.19 0.44
CA VAL A 68 -2.95 -14.25 -1.00
C VAL A 68 -2.78 -15.70 -1.40
N ASN A 69 -3.44 -16.11 -2.47
CA ASN A 69 -3.29 -17.46 -2.98
C ASN A 69 -1.83 -17.70 -3.41
N GLN A 70 -1.15 -18.60 -2.73
CA GLN A 70 0.24 -18.94 -3.04
C GLN A 70 0.43 -19.58 -4.41
N HIS A 71 -0.64 -20.07 -5.01
CA HIS A 71 -0.61 -20.72 -6.32
C HIS A 71 -1.10 -19.79 -7.44
N CYS A 72 -1.26 -18.49 -7.17
CA CYS A 72 -1.72 -17.58 -8.21
C CYS A 72 -0.72 -17.53 -9.38
N GLU A 73 -1.25 -17.51 -10.60
CA GLU A 73 -0.43 -17.29 -11.79
C GLU A 73 -0.09 -15.82 -11.93
N GLN A 74 0.86 -15.50 -12.80
CA GLN A 74 1.41 -14.15 -12.95
C GLN A 74 0.33 -13.07 -13.10
N ALA A 75 -0.65 -13.29 -13.97
CA ALA A 75 -1.71 -12.30 -14.21
C ALA A 75 -2.61 -12.12 -13.00
N GLU A 76 -2.93 -13.20 -12.31
CA GLU A 76 -3.76 -13.18 -11.10
C GLU A 76 -3.04 -12.48 -9.95
N CYS A 77 -1.77 -12.80 -9.72
CA CYS A 77 -0.96 -12.13 -8.70
C CYS A 77 -0.84 -10.63 -8.98
N ARG A 78 -0.64 -10.26 -10.25
CA ARG A 78 -0.54 -8.86 -10.66
C ARG A 78 -1.84 -8.12 -10.39
N ARG A 79 -2.98 -8.71 -10.72
CA ARG A 79 -4.29 -8.10 -10.45
C ARG A 79 -4.49 -7.89 -8.96
N TYR A 80 -4.07 -8.86 -8.15
CA TYR A 80 -4.16 -8.73 -6.71
C TYR A 80 -3.41 -7.51 -6.20
N VAL A 81 -2.14 -7.34 -6.59
CA VAL A 81 -1.32 -6.22 -6.09
C VAL A 81 -1.69 -4.87 -6.70
N GLN A 82 -2.41 -4.85 -7.82
CA GLN A 82 -2.84 -3.61 -8.46
C GLN A 82 -4.22 -3.15 -7.99
N GLU A 83 -5.11 -4.06 -7.66
CA GLU A 83 -6.51 -3.74 -7.42
C GLU A 83 -7.08 -4.37 -6.16
N GLN A 84 -7.03 -5.70 -6.08
CA GLN A 84 -7.79 -6.43 -5.08
C GLN A 84 -7.33 -6.21 -3.65
N ALA A 85 -6.04 -5.98 -3.45
CA ALA A 85 -5.50 -5.78 -2.11
C ALA A 85 -6.09 -4.54 -1.42
N CYS A 86 -6.50 -3.53 -2.18
CA CYS A 86 -7.11 -2.32 -1.61
C CYS A 86 -8.51 -2.57 -1.04
N THR A 87 -9.21 -3.60 -1.50
CA THR A 87 -10.57 -3.93 -1.05
C THR A 87 -10.63 -5.16 -0.16
N GLY A 88 -9.55 -5.91 -0.07
CA GLY A 88 -9.49 -7.14 0.73
C GLY A 88 -9.29 -6.90 2.22
N GLY A 89 -9.15 -8.01 2.95
CA GLY A 89 -8.86 -7.98 4.38
C GLY A 89 -7.40 -7.65 4.68
N GLY A 90 -7.06 -7.64 5.97
CA GLY A 90 -5.69 -7.39 6.41
C GLY A 90 -5.37 -5.93 6.71
N TRP A 91 -6.38 -5.09 6.80
CA TRP A 91 -6.23 -3.66 7.08
C TRP A 91 -6.53 -3.33 8.54
N THR A 92 -5.81 -2.37 9.10
CA THR A 92 -5.93 -1.95 10.49
C THR A 92 -5.93 -0.43 10.57
N ASP A 93 -6.76 0.14 11.43
CA ASP A 93 -6.83 1.58 11.63
C ASP A 93 -5.48 2.12 12.13
N LEU A 94 -5.05 3.26 11.55
CA LEU A 94 -3.85 3.97 11.98
C LEU A 94 -4.11 4.88 13.17
N LEU A 95 -5.33 5.39 13.30
CA LEU A 95 -5.72 6.33 14.34
C LEU A 95 -6.95 5.78 15.07
N ASP A 96 -7.24 6.33 16.23
CA ASP A 96 -8.42 5.95 17.00
C ASP A 96 -9.68 6.47 16.31
N SER A 97 -10.53 5.55 15.84
CA SER A 97 -11.75 5.89 15.13
C SER A 97 -12.80 6.56 16.03
N GLN A 98 -12.66 6.48 17.34
CA GLN A 98 -13.55 7.18 18.26
C GLN A 98 -13.15 8.65 18.43
N GLU A 99 -11.90 8.98 18.22
CA GLU A 99 -11.39 10.34 18.38
C GLU A 99 -11.28 11.11 17.06
N TYR A 100 -10.92 10.43 15.98
CA TYR A 100 -10.59 11.08 14.71
C TYR A 100 -11.50 10.61 13.59
N GLU A 101 -11.81 11.53 12.70
CA GLU A 101 -12.48 11.27 11.44
C GLU A 101 -11.60 11.79 10.31
N ILE A 102 -11.24 10.92 9.39
CA ILE A 102 -10.40 11.27 8.24
C ILE A 102 -11.30 11.48 7.04
N THR A 103 -11.28 12.69 6.50
CA THR A 103 -12.14 13.08 5.38
C THR A 103 -11.43 13.07 4.05
N LEU A 104 -10.09 13.10 4.07
CA LEU A 104 -9.27 13.05 2.86
C LEU A 104 -7.99 12.27 3.15
N LEU A 105 -7.69 11.32 2.29
CA LEU A 105 -6.38 10.70 2.17
C LEU A 105 -6.16 10.48 0.69
N GLU A 106 -5.17 11.18 0.12
CA GLU A 106 -4.95 11.18 -1.31
C GLU A 106 -3.47 11.03 -1.61
N PHE A 107 -3.15 10.16 -2.56
CA PHE A 107 -1.80 9.90 -3.03
C PHE A 107 -1.70 10.34 -4.48
N ILE A 108 -0.74 11.18 -4.81
CA ILE A 108 -0.61 11.80 -6.13
C ILE A 108 0.82 11.59 -6.63
N TRP A 109 0.95 11.03 -7.82
CA TRP A 109 2.24 10.93 -8.50
C TRP A 109 2.78 12.31 -8.84
N LEU A 110 4.08 12.50 -8.65
CA LEU A 110 4.80 13.72 -9.00
C LEU A 110 5.94 13.42 -9.97
N ASN A 111 6.22 14.37 -10.85
CA ASN A 111 7.40 14.34 -11.73
C ASN A 111 7.58 13.03 -12.49
N GLY A 112 6.54 12.52 -13.13
CA GLY A 112 6.63 11.31 -13.92
C GLY A 112 7.01 10.08 -13.08
N ASN A 113 6.37 9.90 -11.94
CA ASN A 113 6.56 8.78 -11.01
C ASN A 113 7.87 8.83 -10.22
N LYS A 114 8.46 10.02 -10.06
CA LYS A 114 9.67 10.19 -9.24
C LYS A 114 9.39 10.53 -7.79
N GLY A 115 8.16 10.81 -7.46
CA GLY A 115 7.77 11.11 -6.10
C GLY A 115 6.27 10.96 -5.92
N VAL A 116 5.84 11.04 -4.67
CA VAL A 116 4.43 10.96 -4.29
C VAL A 116 4.12 12.08 -3.32
N GLU A 117 3.06 12.82 -3.60
CA GLU A 117 2.47 13.74 -2.64
C GLU A 117 1.36 13.02 -1.88
N VAL A 118 1.33 13.17 -0.57
CA VAL A 118 0.29 12.65 0.31
C VAL A 118 -0.46 13.81 0.90
N ARG A 119 -1.78 13.83 0.76
CA ARG A 119 -2.66 14.83 1.37
C ARG A 119 -3.56 14.16 2.38
N LEU A 120 -3.64 14.75 3.56
CA LEU A 120 -4.45 14.24 4.65
C LEU A 120 -5.29 15.37 5.25
N ALA A 121 -6.57 15.12 5.44
CA ALA A 121 -7.46 16.05 6.13
C ALA A 121 -8.41 15.28 7.05
N GLY A 122 -8.82 15.93 8.11
CA GLY A 122 -9.74 15.33 9.06
C GLY A 122 -10.14 16.28 10.15
N ASN A 123 -10.87 15.76 11.13
CA ASN A 123 -11.36 16.52 12.27
C ASN A 123 -11.46 15.63 13.49
N LEU A 124 -11.61 16.25 14.64
CA LEU A 124 -11.95 15.50 15.85
C LEU A 124 -13.42 15.10 15.79
N ARG A 125 -13.71 13.84 16.08
CA ARG A 125 -15.09 13.34 16.05
C ARG A 125 -15.97 13.98 17.11
N THR A 126 -15.39 14.24 18.29
CA THR A 126 -16.11 14.86 19.42
C THR A 126 -16.32 16.35 19.25
N ASN A 127 -15.52 17.01 18.41
CA ASN A 127 -15.65 18.42 18.07
C ASN A 127 -15.27 18.63 16.61
N PRO A 128 -16.19 18.45 15.65
CA PRO A 128 -15.87 18.54 14.22
C PRO A 128 -15.37 19.90 13.77
N ASN A 129 -15.53 20.96 14.55
CA ASN A 129 -14.97 22.26 14.23
C ASN A 129 -13.46 22.32 14.41
N ILE A 130 -12.89 21.38 15.14
CA ILE A 130 -11.43 21.22 15.23
C ILE A 130 -11.00 20.35 14.07
N ALA A 131 -10.57 20.99 12.98
CA ALA A 131 -10.16 20.35 11.76
C ALA A 131 -8.68 20.57 11.49
N TYR A 132 -8.08 19.67 10.73
CA TYR A 132 -6.69 19.79 10.31
C TYR A 132 -6.54 19.32 8.88
N GLU A 133 -5.50 19.85 8.23
CA GLU A 133 -5.11 19.46 6.89
C GLU A 133 -3.59 19.55 6.81
N THR A 134 -2.98 18.56 6.17
CA THR A 134 -1.54 18.53 5.97
C THR A 134 -1.20 17.85 4.65
N SER A 135 -0.01 18.14 4.16
CA SER A 135 0.54 17.45 2.99
C SER A 135 2.02 17.20 3.19
N ALA A 136 2.51 16.16 2.53
CA ALA A 136 3.93 15.82 2.53
C ALA A 136 4.30 15.27 1.17
N VAL A 137 5.56 15.46 0.78
CA VAL A 137 6.10 14.93 -0.46
C VAL A 137 7.26 13.99 -0.12
N THR A 138 7.24 12.80 -0.71
CA THR A 138 8.34 11.86 -0.57
C THR A 138 8.90 11.50 -1.95
N PRO A 139 10.21 11.58 -2.14
CA PRO A 139 10.83 11.10 -3.37
C PRO A 139 10.91 9.58 -3.36
N LEU A 140 10.87 8.97 -4.54
CA LEU A 140 11.12 7.56 -4.71
C LEU A 140 12.54 7.38 -5.25
N LEU A 141 13.45 6.93 -4.39
CA LEU A 141 14.87 6.89 -4.71
C LEU A 141 15.29 5.66 -5.51
N ASN A 142 14.57 4.56 -5.34
CA ASN A 142 14.91 3.26 -5.95
C ASN A 142 13.71 2.70 -6.68
N GLU A 143 13.08 3.54 -7.52
CA GLU A 143 11.93 3.11 -8.29
C GLU A 143 12.34 2.00 -9.25
N ALA A 144 11.83 0.80 -9.01
CA ALA A 144 12.03 -0.35 -9.87
C ALA A 144 10.94 -0.40 -10.93
N GLU A 145 11.34 -0.61 -12.17
CA GLU A 145 10.38 -0.77 -13.26
C GLU A 145 9.58 -2.04 -13.17
#